data_f33142d9121d1f374915739cb4e7e090
#
_entry.id   f33142d9121d1f374915739cb4e7e090
#
_cell.length_a   1.000
_cell.length_b   1.000
_cell.length_c   1.000
_cell.angle_alpha   90.00
_cell.angle_beta   90.00
_cell.angle_gamma   90.00
#
_symmetry.space_group_name_H-M   'P 1'
#
loop_
_entity.id
_entity.type
_entity.pdbx_description
1 polymer ?
#
loop_
_entity_poly.entity_id
_entity_poly.type
_entity_poly.pdbx_seq_one_letter_code
_entity_poly.pdbx_strand_id
1 'polypeptide(L)'
;MTRKTRTKTPYQVDVLTIILVTALVLFGLVTVLNVFCDPFDGSEKELSDYIDRMHFAFPSRQVGNILISLLVAVPLAIFDYDLYKPFAKTAYLVCLVLLLLLVVAGENTYGAFGWYKLGTRAFQPSEITKVVLIVILSKTASERYERHGALKRLDDVAICALYVLVPFILVVLQNDFGTAMVLLVVAAAILFCVRLHWAYIVAAGGAGVAAAVVAWQFFFSDVQKNRIRVFLDPTRDLRGEGLNVLHAKQVIGSGGLWGKGYFVKGTLIQTGYVPVWHSDFIFAGIGEGLGFVGSVALILVFFLLFFHWLRTALRARDTFGRCMVVGCTTMLAAHVFENIGMCMGAMPVTGIPLPFISYGGSNMLASIACVGIVLSVYARATGRRQL
;
A
#
# COMPACT_ATOMS: atom_id res chain seq x y z
N MET A 1 -22.45 41.15 0.65
CA MET A 1 -21.81 39.91 0.10
C MET A 1 -20.50 40.32 -0.59
N THR A 2 -19.41 40.33 0.12
CA THR A 2 -18.07 40.66 -0.41
C THR A 2 -17.45 39.38 -0.98
N ARG A 3 -17.35 39.33 -2.30
CA ARG A 3 -16.63 38.29 -3.06
C ARG A 3 -15.15 38.41 -2.70
N LYS A 4 -14.68 37.59 -1.72
CA LYS A 4 -13.25 37.47 -1.45
C LYS A 4 -12.56 37.01 -2.74
N THR A 5 -11.83 37.89 -3.36
CA THR A 5 -10.92 37.61 -4.47
C THR A 5 -9.93 36.54 -3.97
N ARG A 6 -10.08 35.31 -4.49
CA ARG A 6 -9.13 34.21 -4.27
C ARG A 6 -7.80 34.63 -4.92
N THR A 7 -6.86 35.14 -4.14
CA THR A 7 -5.47 35.25 -4.60
C THR A 7 -5.00 33.85 -4.96
N LYS A 8 -4.68 33.64 -6.24
CA LYS A 8 -4.09 32.39 -6.72
C LYS A 8 -2.76 32.23 -6.00
N THR A 9 -2.66 31.29 -5.07
CA THR A 9 -1.36 30.86 -4.54
C THR A 9 -0.51 30.32 -5.69
N PRO A 10 0.79 30.68 -5.78
CA PRO A 10 1.65 30.16 -6.83
C PRO A 10 1.72 28.64 -6.72
N TYR A 11 1.69 27.97 -7.87
CA TYR A 11 1.83 26.51 -7.98
C TYR A 11 3.21 26.10 -7.44
N GLN A 12 3.23 25.26 -6.40
CA GLN A 12 4.47 24.79 -5.78
C GLN A 12 4.72 23.34 -6.17
N VAL A 13 5.91 23.04 -6.62
CA VAL A 13 6.33 21.66 -6.96
C VAL A 13 6.98 21.03 -5.73
N ASP A 14 6.51 19.86 -5.33
CA ASP A 14 7.11 19.05 -4.25
C ASP A 14 8.28 18.22 -4.79
N VAL A 15 9.43 18.85 -4.92
CA VAL A 15 10.64 18.23 -5.45
C VAL A 15 11.11 17.07 -4.57
N LEU A 16 10.95 17.18 -3.23
CA LEU A 16 11.40 16.16 -2.30
C LEU A 16 10.59 14.85 -2.47
N THR A 17 9.26 14.94 -2.55
CA THR A 17 8.41 13.77 -2.86
C THR A 17 8.81 13.13 -4.19
N ILE A 18 9.03 13.93 -5.24
CA ILE A 18 9.42 13.40 -6.55
C ILE A 18 10.76 12.67 -6.47
N ILE A 19 11.77 13.24 -5.83
CA ILE A 19 13.10 12.61 -5.68
C ILE A 19 12.99 11.29 -4.90
N LEU A 20 12.34 11.30 -3.72
CA LEU A 20 12.25 10.11 -2.87
C LEU A 20 11.47 8.98 -3.57
N VAL A 21 10.34 9.29 -4.20
CA VAL A 21 9.53 8.29 -4.94
C VAL A 21 10.29 7.76 -6.14
N THR A 22 10.96 8.62 -6.91
CA THR A 22 11.78 8.18 -8.06
C THR A 22 12.91 7.27 -7.59
N ALA A 23 13.60 7.61 -6.50
CA ALA A 23 14.64 6.76 -5.93
C ALA A 23 14.10 5.39 -5.49
N LEU A 24 12.94 5.34 -4.83
CA LEU A 24 12.28 4.08 -4.45
C LEU A 24 11.88 3.24 -5.65
N VAL A 25 11.30 3.86 -6.70
CA VAL A 25 10.89 3.16 -7.92
C VAL A 25 12.10 2.61 -8.68
N LEU A 26 13.17 3.40 -8.83
CA LEU A 26 14.41 2.94 -9.49
C LEU A 26 15.07 1.82 -8.69
N PHE A 27 15.14 1.95 -7.36
CA PHE A 27 15.63 0.89 -6.49
C PHE A 27 14.78 -0.38 -6.63
N GLY A 28 13.45 -0.25 -6.69
CA GLY A 28 12.54 -1.37 -6.92
C GLY A 28 12.79 -2.07 -8.26
N LEU A 29 13.02 -1.31 -9.35
CA LEU A 29 13.36 -1.87 -10.66
C LEU A 29 14.67 -2.67 -10.62
N VAL A 30 15.71 -2.13 -9.96
CA VAL A 30 17.00 -2.85 -9.78
C VAL A 30 16.79 -4.11 -8.95
N THR A 31 15.99 -4.04 -7.88
CA THR A 31 15.67 -5.20 -7.04
C THR A 31 14.92 -6.27 -7.83
N VAL A 32 13.89 -5.88 -8.60
CA VAL A 32 13.14 -6.81 -9.47
C VAL A 32 14.06 -7.41 -10.55
N LEU A 33 14.97 -6.64 -11.12
CA LEU A 33 15.94 -7.14 -12.09
C LEU A 33 16.88 -8.17 -11.45
N ASN A 34 17.39 -7.91 -10.25
CA ASN A 34 18.22 -8.87 -9.48
C ASN A 34 17.49 -10.20 -9.24
N VAL A 35 16.17 -10.13 -9.00
CA VAL A 35 15.31 -11.30 -8.82
C VAL A 35 15.32 -12.23 -10.03
N PHE A 36 15.23 -11.67 -11.21
CA PHE A 36 15.07 -12.40 -12.47
C PHE A 36 16.37 -12.44 -13.30
N CYS A 37 17.53 -12.22 -12.68
CA CYS A 37 18.83 -12.28 -13.31
C CYS A 37 19.52 -13.60 -12.91
N ASP A 38 20.14 -14.29 -13.87
CA ASP A 38 21.07 -15.36 -13.55
C ASP A 38 22.32 -14.77 -12.88
N PRO A 39 22.83 -15.39 -11.80
CA PRO A 39 23.94 -14.82 -11.06
C PRO A 39 25.21 -14.72 -11.89
N PHE A 40 25.94 -13.62 -11.75
CA PHE A 40 27.24 -13.44 -12.35
C PHE A 40 28.26 -14.32 -11.64
N ASP A 41 29.06 -15.04 -12.40
CA ASP A 41 30.05 -16.01 -11.90
C ASP A 41 31.51 -15.57 -12.14
N GLY A 42 31.70 -14.39 -12.75
CA GLY A 42 33.01 -13.84 -13.07
C GLY A 42 33.59 -14.36 -14.40
N SER A 43 32.80 -15.13 -15.16
CA SER A 43 33.21 -15.56 -16.51
C SER A 43 32.88 -14.52 -17.59
N GLU A 44 32.06 -13.53 -17.23
CA GLU A 44 31.60 -12.46 -18.12
C GLU A 44 32.79 -11.55 -18.53
N LYS A 45 33.00 -11.39 -19.83
CA LYS A 45 34.08 -10.57 -20.38
C LYS A 45 33.56 -9.36 -21.17
N GLU A 46 32.39 -9.51 -21.76
CA GLU A 46 31.75 -8.47 -22.58
C GLU A 46 30.40 -8.04 -22.00
N LEU A 47 29.95 -6.86 -22.37
CA LEU A 47 28.65 -6.32 -21.94
C LEU A 47 27.50 -7.23 -22.35
N SER A 48 27.61 -7.88 -23.52
CA SER A 48 26.67 -8.88 -24.03
C SER A 48 26.45 -10.04 -23.03
N ASP A 49 27.52 -10.54 -22.42
CA ASP A 49 27.46 -11.67 -21.48
C ASP A 49 26.62 -11.31 -20.25
N TYR A 50 26.71 -10.06 -19.75
CA TYR A 50 25.89 -9.56 -18.65
C TYR A 50 24.44 -9.41 -19.06
N ILE A 51 24.17 -8.91 -20.28
CA ILE A 51 22.81 -8.71 -20.80
C ILE A 51 22.09 -10.04 -21.00
N ASP A 52 22.78 -11.07 -21.51
CA ASP A 52 22.19 -12.40 -21.77
C ASP A 52 21.74 -13.11 -20.49
N ARG A 53 22.36 -12.80 -19.34
CA ARG A 53 21.94 -13.31 -18.03
C ARG A 53 20.76 -12.59 -17.42
N MET A 54 20.38 -11.44 -17.98
CA MET A 54 19.27 -10.61 -17.48
C MET A 54 17.95 -10.99 -18.16
N HIS A 55 17.01 -11.54 -17.40
CA HIS A 55 15.67 -11.86 -17.91
C HIS A 55 14.75 -10.64 -17.85
N PHE A 56 14.68 -9.88 -18.93
CA PHE A 56 13.95 -8.61 -19.00
C PHE A 56 12.43 -8.75 -19.06
N ALA A 57 11.85 -9.94 -19.15
CA ALA A 57 10.41 -10.13 -19.31
C ALA A 57 9.59 -9.52 -18.14
N PHE A 58 10.00 -9.73 -16.91
CA PHE A 58 9.32 -9.16 -15.74
C PHE A 58 9.70 -7.69 -15.49
N PRO A 59 10.97 -7.28 -15.52
CA PRO A 59 11.35 -5.87 -15.42
C PRO A 59 10.68 -4.99 -16.46
N SER A 60 10.58 -5.41 -17.73
CA SER A 60 9.89 -4.65 -18.77
C SER A 60 8.39 -4.48 -18.50
N ARG A 61 7.73 -5.52 -17.98
CA ARG A 61 6.33 -5.42 -17.53
C ARG A 61 6.19 -4.43 -16.36
N GLN A 62 7.15 -4.41 -15.43
CA GLN A 62 7.15 -3.46 -14.31
C GLN A 62 7.33 -2.01 -14.82
N VAL A 63 8.20 -1.77 -15.78
CA VAL A 63 8.31 -0.45 -16.47
C VAL A 63 6.97 -0.07 -17.08
N GLY A 64 6.30 -1.00 -17.78
CA GLY A 64 4.97 -0.77 -18.33
C GLY A 64 3.92 -0.42 -17.25
N ASN A 65 3.98 -1.08 -16.08
CA ASN A 65 3.11 -0.77 -14.94
C ASN A 65 3.38 0.64 -14.40
N ILE A 66 4.65 1.04 -14.30
CA ILE A 66 5.05 2.39 -13.87
C ILE A 66 4.52 3.44 -14.85
N LEU A 67 4.68 3.23 -16.16
CA LEU A 67 4.18 4.17 -17.17
C LEU A 67 2.66 4.33 -17.12
N ILE A 68 1.92 3.24 -16.99
CA ILE A 68 0.45 3.28 -16.79
C ILE A 68 0.10 4.04 -15.51
N SER A 69 0.84 3.80 -14.42
CA SER A 69 0.62 4.48 -13.14
C SER A 69 0.87 5.98 -13.24
N LEU A 70 1.92 6.40 -13.97
CA LEU A 70 2.22 7.81 -14.22
C LEU A 70 1.15 8.47 -15.09
N LEU A 71 0.58 7.75 -16.08
CA LEU A 71 -0.52 8.26 -16.89
C LEU A 71 -1.75 8.64 -16.06
N VAL A 72 -1.99 7.93 -14.95
CA VAL A 72 -3.07 8.24 -13.99
C VAL A 72 -2.63 9.33 -12.99
N ALA A 73 -1.42 9.23 -12.45
CA ALA A 73 -0.98 10.11 -11.37
C ALA A 73 -0.66 11.54 -11.83
N VAL A 74 -0.18 11.73 -13.06
CA VAL A 74 0.13 13.06 -13.60
C VAL A 74 -1.13 13.93 -13.70
N PRO A 75 -2.26 13.48 -14.27
CA PRO A 75 -3.51 14.22 -14.18
C PRO A 75 -3.95 14.49 -12.73
N LEU A 76 -3.85 13.49 -11.84
CA LEU A 76 -4.17 13.68 -10.43
C LEU A 76 -3.30 14.77 -9.77
N ALA A 77 -2.03 14.89 -10.12
CA ALA A 77 -1.14 15.91 -9.58
C ALA A 77 -1.45 17.33 -10.14
N ILE A 78 -1.75 17.42 -11.43
CA ILE A 78 -1.95 18.70 -12.13
C ILE A 78 -3.31 19.32 -11.80
N PHE A 79 -4.38 18.52 -11.81
CA PHE A 79 -5.72 19.02 -11.54
C PHE A 79 -5.93 19.35 -10.05
N ASP A 80 -6.81 20.34 -9.78
CA ASP A 80 -7.18 20.67 -8.40
C ASP A 80 -7.91 19.50 -7.75
N TYR A 81 -7.46 19.11 -6.56
CA TYR A 81 -8.07 18.00 -5.84
C TYR A 81 -9.55 18.24 -5.49
N ASP A 82 -10.05 19.49 -5.52
CA ASP A 82 -11.48 19.76 -5.39
C ASP A 82 -12.29 19.11 -6.52
N LEU A 83 -11.68 18.88 -7.69
CA LEU A 83 -12.32 18.17 -8.81
C LEU A 83 -12.58 16.69 -8.50
N TYR A 84 -11.97 16.10 -7.48
CA TYR A 84 -12.25 14.72 -7.10
C TYR A 84 -13.61 14.57 -6.41
N LYS A 85 -14.09 15.64 -5.73
CA LYS A 85 -15.34 15.64 -4.96
C LYS A 85 -16.56 15.18 -5.77
N PRO A 86 -16.86 15.72 -6.97
CA PRO A 86 -18.03 15.29 -7.75
C PRO A 86 -17.94 13.85 -8.21
N PHE A 87 -16.76 13.34 -8.52
CA PHE A 87 -16.58 11.97 -9.03
C PHE A 87 -16.46 10.92 -7.94
N ALA A 88 -16.23 11.31 -6.68
CA ALA A 88 -15.95 10.39 -5.58
C ALA A 88 -17.03 9.31 -5.39
N LYS A 89 -18.32 9.67 -5.46
CA LYS A 89 -19.43 8.70 -5.32
C LYS A 89 -19.50 7.73 -6.48
N THR A 90 -19.34 8.23 -7.71
CA THR A 90 -19.37 7.37 -8.92
C THR A 90 -18.22 6.39 -8.91
N ALA A 91 -16.98 6.88 -8.63
CA ALA A 91 -15.80 6.02 -8.51
C ALA A 91 -15.98 4.96 -7.41
N TYR A 92 -16.54 5.35 -6.27
CA TYR A 92 -16.82 4.41 -5.17
C TYR A 92 -17.82 3.34 -5.59
N LEU A 93 -18.93 3.69 -6.23
CA LEU A 93 -19.93 2.71 -6.71
C LEU A 93 -19.33 1.76 -7.75
N VAL A 94 -18.51 2.26 -8.68
CA VAL A 94 -17.79 1.42 -9.65
C VAL A 94 -16.88 0.42 -8.93
N CYS A 95 -16.10 0.87 -7.93
CA CYS A 95 -15.28 -0.03 -7.13
C CYS A 95 -16.11 -1.10 -6.41
N LEU A 96 -17.24 -0.74 -5.81
CA LEU A 96 -18.13 -1.72 -5.16
C LEU A 96 -18.67 -2.76 -6.13
N VAL A 97 -19.08 -2.33 -7.33
CA VAL A 97 -19.55 -3.27 -8.38
C VAL A 97 -18.42 -4.22 -8.78
N LEU A 98 -17.20 -3.71 -9.00
CA LEU A 98 -16.04 -4.55 -9.32
C LEU A 98 -15.72 -5.55 -8.21
N LEU A 99 -15.75 -5.11 -6.94
CA LEU A 99 -15.55 -6.00 -5.80
C LEU A 99 -16.65 -7.06 -5.70
N LEU A 100 -17.92 -6.68 -5.88
CA LEU A 100 -19.06 -7.60 -5.83
C LEU A 100 -18.97 -8.66 -6.93
N LEU A 101 -18.63 -8.26 -8.16
CA LEU A 101 -18.46 -9.20 -9.27
C LEU A 101 -17.35 -10.23 -8.99
N LEU A 102 -16.27 -9.86 -8.30
CA LEU A 102 -15.23 -10.81 -7.87
C LEU A 102 -15.72 -11.79 -6.81
N VAL A 103 -16.59 -11.36 -5.89
CA VAL A 103 -17.20 -12.27 -4.91
C VAL A 103 -18.09 -13.31 -5.59
N VAL A 104 -18.82 -12.93 -6.67
CA VAL A 104 -19.77 -13.80 -7.37
C VAL A 104 -19.10 -14.68 -8.43
N ALA A 105 -18.12 -14.14 -9.17
CA ALA A 105 -17.55 -14.75 -10.37
C ALA A 105 -16.01 -14.78 -10.37
N GLY A 106 -15.34 -14.51 -9.25
CA GLY A 106 -13.89 -14.51 -9.16
C GLY A 106 -13.30 -15.92 -9.19
N GLU A 107 -12.18 -16.08 -9.88
CA GLU A 107 -11.41 -17.32 -9.86
C GLU A 107 -10.50 -17.35 -8.62
N ASN A 108 -10.39 -18.53 -8.00
CA ASN A 108 -9.49 -18.74 -6.87
C ASN A 108 -8.03 -18.70 -7.35
N THR A 109 -7.27 -17.69 -6.92
CA THR A 109 -5.85 -17.58 -7.21
C THR A 109 -5.09 -17.51 -5.88
N TYR A 110 -4.31 -18.52 -5.57
CA TYR A 110 -3.58 -18.63 -4.30
C TYR A 110 -4.44 -18.51 -3.02
N GLY A 111 -5.68 -18.99 -3.07
CA GLY A 111 -6.60 -18.96 -1.93
C GLY A 111 -7.41 -17.66 -1.76
N ALA A 112 -7.24 -16.69 -2.65
CA ALA A 112 -8.02 -15.46 -2.68
C ALA A 112 -8.75 -15.27 -4.02
N PHE A 113 -9.92 -14.60 -4.00
CA PHE A 113 -10.76 -14.32 -5.18
C PHE A 113 -10.62 -12.87 -5.63
N GLY A 114 -9.46 -12.24 -5.40
CA GLY A 114 -9.27 -10.79 -5.52
C GLY A 114 -8.79 -10.27 -6.88
N TRP A 115 -8.66 -11.13 -7.92
CA TRP A 115 -7.95 -10.78 -9.15
C TRP A 115 -8.76 -10.98 -10.42
N TYR A 116 -8.76 -9.96 -11.29
CA TYR A 116 -9.17 -10.11 -12.69
C TYR A 116 -7.95 -10.42 -13.54
N LYS A 117 -7.99 -11.54 -14.28
CA LYS A 117 -6.95 -11.90 -15.25
C LYS A 117 -7.23 -11.20 -16.57
N LEU A 118 -6.37 -10.30 -16.98
CA LEU A 118 -6.42 -9.55 -18.24
C LEU A 118 -5.27 -9.98 -19.15
N GLY A 119 -5.38 -11.16 -19.75
CA GLY A 119 -4.29 -11.78 -20.52
C GLY A 119 -3.09 -12.09 -19.63
N THR A 120 -1.95 -11.45 -19.89
CA THR A 120 -0.71 -11.63 -19.12
C THR A 120 -0.62 -10.76 -17.86
N ARG A 121 -1.61 -9.91 -17.62
CA ARG A 121 -1.67 -9.00 -16.46
C ARG A 121 -2.80 -9.41 -15.54
N ALA A 122 -2.63 -9.12 -14.25
CA ALA A 122 -3.67 -9.27 -13.25
C ALA A 122 -4.01 -7.89 -12.67
N PHE A 123 -5.30 -7.63 -12.49
CA PHE A 123 -5.81 -6.39 -11.90
C PHE A 123 -6.57 -6.72 -10.61
N GLN A 124 -6.21 -6.02 -9.53
CA GLN A 124 -6.83 -6.19 -8.21
C GLN A 124 -7.64 -4.91 -7.88
N PRO A 125 -8.97 -4.96 -7.96
CA PRO A 125 -9.82 -3.79 -7.68
C PRO A 125 -9.70 -3.27 -6.26
N SER A 126 -9.42 -4.12 -5.28
CA SER A 126 -9.26 -3.72 -3.88
C SER A 126 -8.12 -2.71 -3.68
N GLU A 127 -7.05 -2.76 -4.52
CA GLU A 127 -5.97 -1.76 -4.50
C GLU A 127 -6.50 -0.35 -4.84
N ILE A 128 -7.30 -0.25 -5.89
CA ILE A 128 -7.90 1.02 -6.31
C ILE A 128 -9.00 1.45 -5.33
N THR A 129 -9.73 0.50 -4.77
CA THR A 129 -10.77 0.78 -3.78
C THR A 129 -10.20 1.48 -2.55
N LYS A 130 -8.98 1.17 -2.11
CA LYS A 130 -8.31 1.89 -1.01
C LYS A 130 -8.14 3.37 -1.31
N VAL A 131 -7.67 3.70 -2.52
CA VAL A 131 -7.48 5.10 -2.96
C VAL A 131 -8.82 5.82 -3.07
N VAL A 132 -9.81 5.17 -3.68
CA VAL A 132 -11.16 5.74 -3.82
C VAL A 132 -11.84 5.93 -2.46
N LEU A 133 -11.65 4.99 -1.52
CA LEU A 133 -12.12 5.12 -0.15
C LEU A 133 -11.50 6.34 0.54
N ILE A 134 -10.19 6.57 0.36
CA ILE A 134 -9.54 7.77 0.90
C ILE A 134 -10.26 9.03 0.41
N VAL A 135 -10.57 9.13 -0.88
CA VAL A 135 -11.22 10.31 -1.45
C VAL A 135 -12.66 10.48 -0.93
N ILE A 136 -13.49 9.44 -1.00
CA ILE A 136 -14.91 9.55 -0.59
C ILE A 136 -15.06 9.75 0.92
N LEU A 137 -14.25 9.06 1.72
CA LEU A 137 -14.28 9.22 3.17
C LEU A 137 -13.76 10.58 3.61
N SER A 138 -12.67 11.07 3.01
CA SER A 138 -12.15 12.43 3.27
C SER A 138 -13.16 13.50 2.92
N LYS A 139 -13.86 13.36 1.77
CA LYS A 139 -14.95 14.26 1.38
C LYS A 139 -16.06 14.25 2.43
N THR A 140 -16.60 13.07 2.73
CA THR A 140 -17.73 12.93 3.64
C THR A 140 -17.40 13.42 5.04
N ALA A 141 -16.24 13.01 5.56
CA ALA A 141 -15.78 13.37 6.90
C ALA A 141 -15.49 14.89 7.02
N SER A 142 -14.85 15.51 6.00
CA SER A 142 -14.59 16.95 6.02
C SER A 142 -15.86 17.79 5.93
N GLU A 143 -16.82 17.43 5.07
CA GLU A 143 -18.12 18.11 4.98
C GLU A 143 -18.89 18.09 6.30
N ARG A 144 -18.84 16.96 7.03
CA ARG A 144 -19.47 16.81 8.34
C ARG A 144 -18.74 17.58 9.43
N TYR A 145 -17.41 17.55 9.40
CA TYR A 145 -16.58 18.33 10.31
C TYR A 145 -16.80 19.84 10.14
N GLU A 146 -16.90 20.33 8.90
CA GLU A 146 -17.16 21.74 8.61
C GLU A 146 -18.55 22.20 9.10
N ARG A 147 -19.56 21.29 9.08
CA ARG A 147 -20.91 21.59 9.58
C ARG A 147 -21.02 21.59 11.11
N HIS A 148 -20.35 20.65 11.77
CA HIS A 148 -20.58 20.36 13.19
C HIS A 148 -19.36 20.60 14.10
N GLY A 149 -18.18 20.97 13.53
CA GLY A 149 -16.94 21.21 14.25
C GLY A 149 -16.21 19.96 14.78
N ALA A 150 -16.89 18.80 14.84
CA ALA A 150 -16.35 17.49 15.21
C ALA A 150 -17.35 16.38 14.84
N LEU A 151 -16.87 15.15 14.62
CA LEU A 151 -17.74 13.99 14.40
C LEU A 151 -18.22 13.43 15.75
N LYS A 152 -19.32 14.01 16.27
CA LYS A 152 -19.94 13.59 17.53
C LYS A 152 -21.34 13.00 17.33
N ARG A 153 -22.02 13.35 16.24
CA ARG A 153 -23.38 12.89 15.96
C ARG A 153 -23.33 11.46 15.38
N LEU A 154 -24.26 10.63 15.83
CA LEU A 154 -24.34 9.23 15.39
C LEU A 154 -24.58 9.10 13.88
N ASP A 155 -25.41 10.00 13.29
CA ASP A 155 -25.67 10.00 11.84
C ASP A 155 -24.41 10.29 11.01
N ASP A 156 -23.53 11.19 11.50
CA ASP A 156 -22.26 11.50 10.83
C ASP A 156 -21.31 10.29 10.86
N VAL A 157 -21.21 9.65 12.02
CA VAL A 157 -20.35 8.47 12.21
C VAL A 157 -20.90 7.28 11.43
N ALA A 158 -22.21 7.06 11.46
CA ALA A 158 -22.85 5.93 10.76
C ALA A 158 -22.64 6.00 9.24
N ILE A 159 -22.73 7.21 8.63
CA ILE A 159 -22.48 7.37 7.20
C ILE A 159 -21.01 7.10 6.87
N CYS A 160 -20.07 7.61 7.66
CA CYS A 160 -18.64 7.31 7.47
C CYS A 160 -18.37 5.80 7.63
N ALA A 161 -18.96 5.18 8.64
CA ALA A 161 -18.85 3.75 8.87
C ALA A 161 -19.40 2.93 7.71
N LEU A 162 -20.53 3.33 7.12
CA LEU A 162 -21.11 2.65 5.96
C LEU A 162 -20.16 2.64 4.76
N TYR A 163 -19.49 3.79 4.46
CA TYR A 163 -18.50 3.86 3.38
C TYR A 163 -17.30 2.95 3.64
N VAL A 164 -16.97 2.63 4.88
CA VAL A 164 -15.85 1.75 5.23
C VAL A 164 -16.29 0.28 5.27
N LEU A 165 -17.42 -0.01 5.93
CA LEU A 165 -17.86 -1.38 6.19
C LEU A 165 -18.26 -2.13 4.91
N VAL A 166 -18.87 -1.45 3.93
CA VAL A 166 -19.30 -2.12 2.70
C VAL A 166 -18.10 -2.70 1.92
N PRO A 167 -17.07 -1.91 1.53
CA PRO A 167 -15.91 -2.49 0.87
C PRO A 167 -15.11 -3.43 1.78
N PHE A 168 -15.05 -3.17 3.09
CA PHE A 168 -14.41 -4.07 4.05
C PHE A 168 -15.02 -5.47 3.99
N ILE A 169 -16.35 -5.60 4.09
CA ILE A 169 -17.05 -6.89 4.03
C ILE A 169 -16.79 -7.58 2.69
N LEU A 170 -16.89 -6.86 1.57
CA LEU A 170 -16.64 -7.43 0.25
C LEU A 170 -15.22 -7.97 0.10
N VAL A 171 -14.21 -7.28 0.64
CA VAL A 171 -12.81 -7.71 0.60
C VAL A 171 -12.56 -8.89 1.54
N VAL A 172 -13.19 -8.93 2.72
CA VAL A 172 -13.15 -10.08 3.62
C VAL A 172 -13.75 -11.33 2.97
N LEU A 173 -14.87 -11.18 2.23
CA LEU A 173 -15.49 -12.28 1.48
C LEU A 173 -14.60 -12.80 0.33
N GLN A 174 -13.64 -11.99 -0.15
CA GLN A 174 -12.62 -12.40 -1.12
C GLN A 174 -11.40 -13.10 -0.48
N ASN A 175 -11.41 -13.34 0.83
CA ASN A 175 -10.30 -13.89 1.62
C ASN A 175 -9.04 -13.00 1.66
N ASP A 176 -9.19 -11.70 1.42
CA ASP A 176 -8.07 -10.72 1.45
C ASP A 176 -8.12 -9.90 2.77
N PHE A 177 -7.66 -10.53 3.86
CA PHE A 177 -7.68 -9.90 5.19
C PHE A 177 -6.69 -8.75 5.32
N GLY A 178 -5.52 -8.87 4.68
CA GLY A 178 -4.51 -7.81 4.71
C GLY A 178 -5.08 -6.51 4.17
N THR A 179 -5.61 -6.53 2.95
CA THR A 179 -6.26 -5.35 2.35
C THR A 179 -7.45 -4.85 3.18
N ALA A 180 -8.26 -5.75 3.75
CA ALA A 180 -9.38 -5.37 4.62
C ALA A 180 -8.89 -4.60 5.85
N MET A 181 -7.82 -5.04 6.51
CA MET A 181 -7.23 -4.33 7.65
C MET A 181 -6.68 -2.95 7.26
N VAL A 182 -6.05 -2.84 6.10
CA VAL A 182 -5.59 -1.52 5.60
C VAL A 182 -6.76 -0.55 5.43
N LEU A 183 -7.91 -1.00 4.92
CA LEU A 183 -9.12 -0.14 4.81
C LEU A 183 -9.54 0.42 6.18
N LEU A 184 -9.51 -0.40 7.24
CA LEU A 184 -9.86 0.03 8.60
C LEU A 184 -8.83 1.03 9.17
N VAL A 185 -7.55 0.75 9.00
CA VAL A 185 -6.46 1.61 9.50
C VAL A 185 -6.51 2.98 8.81
N VAL A 186 -6.72 3.01 7.49
CA VAL A 186 -6.89 4.24 6.71
C VAL A 186 -8.12 5.02 7.19
N ALA A 187 -9.25 4.34 7.39
CA ALA A 187 -10.47 4.96 7.88
C ALA A 187 -10.28 5.56 9.28
N ALA A 188 -9.64 4.82 10.18
CA ALA A 188 -9.35 5.31 11.53
C ALA A 188 -8.49 6.59 11.49
N ALA A 189 -7.44 6.62 10.66
CA ALA A 189 -6.57 7.79 10.52
C ALA A 189 -7.32 9.02 9.98
N ILE A 190 -8.16 8.84 8.95
CA ILE A 190 -8.97 9.93 8.39
C ILE A 190 -9.98 10.45 9.43
N LEU A 191 -10.68 9.56 10.13
CA LEU A 191 -11.66 9.94 11.13
C LEU A 191 -11.02 10.62 12.35
N PHE A 192 -9.79 10.23 12.71
CA PHE A 192 -9.01 10.91 13.73
C PHE A 192 -8.70 12.37 13.36
N CYS A 193 -8.40 12.66 12.08
CA CYS A 193 -8.15 14.02 11.58
C CYS A 193 -9.34 14.97 11.75
N VAL A 194 -10.56 14.45 11.74
CA VAL A 194 -11.81 15.24 11.88
C VAL A 194 -12.38 15.18 13.30
N ARG A 195 -11.54 14.85 14.28
CA ARG A 195 -11.89 14.82 15.71
C ARG A 195 -13.08 13.90 16.01
N LEU A 196 -13.01 12.65 15.56
CA LEU A 196 -13.95 11.61 15.96
C LEU A 196 -13.98 11.52 17.49
N HIS A 197 -15.17 11.47 18.08
CA HIS A 197 -15.32 11.35 19.52
C HIS A 197 -14.77 10.00 20.00
N TRP A 198 -13.95 10.00 21.05
CA TRP A 198 -13.23 8.82 21.55
C TRP A 198 -14.13 7.62 21.88
N ALA A 199 -15.39 7.88 22.33
CA ALA A 199 -16.35 6.83 22.65
C ALA A 199 -16.65 5.93 21.42
N TYR A 200 -16.66 6.47 20.21
CA TYR A 200 -16.84 5.67 18.99
C TYR A 200 -15.62 4.81 18.67
N ILE A 201 -14.42 5.29 19.00
CA ILE A 201 -13.17 4.51 18.83
C ILE A 201 -13.20 3.30 19.77
N VAL A 202 -13.57 3.52 21.04
CA VAL A 202 -13.68 2.44 22.03
C VAL A 202 -14.80 1.48 21.65
N ALA A 203 -15.98 1.99 21.25
CA ALA A 203 -17.08 1.15 20.80
C ALA A 203 -16.73 0.32 19.57
N ALA A 204 -16.08 0.92 18.56
CA ALA A 204 -15.61 0.22 17.36
C ALA A 204 -14.55 -0.83 17.70
N GLY A 205 -13.60 -0.51 18.60
CA GLY A 205 -12.60 -1.46 19.10
C GLY A 205 -13.25 -2.65 19.81
N GLY A 206 -14.17 -2.38 20.75
CA GLY A 206 -14.92 -3.43 21.44
C GLY A 206 -15.77 -4.30 20.52
N ALA A 207 -16.49 -3.66 19.58
CA ALA A 207 -17.26 -4.38 18.56
C ALA A 207 -16.36 -5.20 17.64
N GLY A 208 -15.19 -4.67 17.26
CA GLY A 208 -14.20 -5.38 16.46
C GLY A 208 -13.65 -6.62 17.15
N VAL A 209 -13.33 -6.54 18.44
CA VAL A 209 -12.89 -7.70 19.23
C VAL A 209 -14.00 -8.74 19.34
N ALA A 210 -15.24 -8.32 19.63
CA ALA A 210 -16.38 -9.23 19.69
C ALA A 210 -16.62 -9.91 18.33
N ALA A 211 -16.60 -9.13 17.24
CA ALA A 211 -16.73 -9.67 15.89
C ALA A 211 -15.60 -10.65 15.52
N ALA A 212 -14.35 -10.37 15.93
CA ALA A 212 -13.23 -11.28 15.73
C ALA A 212 -13.40 -12.61 16.47
N VAL A 213 -13.89 -12.59 17.71
CA VAL A 213 -14.18 -13.81 18.50
C VAL A 213 -15.28 -14.64 17.83
N VAL A 214 -16.38 -13.98 17.41
CA VAL A 214 -17.48 -14.65 16.69
C VAL A 214 -16.99 -15.21 15.36
N ALA A 215 -16.24 -14.42 14.58
CA ALA A 215 -15.69 -14.86 13.30
C ALA A 215 -14.75 -16.05 13.46
N TRP A 216 -13.91 -16.07 14.49
CA TRP A 216 -13.04 -17.19 14.81
C TRP A 216 -13.81 -18.49 15.02
N GLN A 217 -14.94 -18.42 15.74
CA GLN A 217 -15.72 -19.60 16.08
C GLN A 217 -16.55 -20.12 14.90
N PHE A 218 -17.21 -19.22 14.14
CA PHE A 218 -18.28 -19.58 13.23
C PHE A 218 -17.98 -19.31 11.75
N PHE A 219 -17.08 -18.37 11.44
CA PHE A 219 -16.93 -17.89 10.05
C PHE A 219 -15.54 -18.14 9.46
N PHE A 220 -14.48 -18.20 10.27
CA PHE A 220 -13.14 -18.40 9.73
C PHE A 220 -12.95 -19.82 9.22
N SER A 221 -12.49 -19.92 7.96
CA SER A 221 -12.03 -21.16 7.36
C SER A 221 -10.75 -21.69 8.04
N ASP A 222 -10.46 -22.97 7.84
CA ASP A 222 -9.22 -23.55 8.37
C ASP A 222 -7.96 -22.86 7.84
N VAL A 223 -7.99 -22.38 6.60
CA VAL A 223 -6.88 -21.61 6.00
C VAL A 223 -6.64 -20.32 6.78
N GLN A 224 -7.70 -19.58 7.11
CA GLN A 224 -7.61 -18.32 7.86
C GLN A 224 -7.14 -18.54 9.30
N LYS A 225 -7.67 -19.57 9.95
CA LYS A 225 -7.23 -19.98 11.29
C LYS A 225 -5.77 -20.43 11.27
N ASN A 226 -5.33 -21.11 10.18
CA ASN A 226 -3.97 -21.55 10.01
C ASN A 226 -3.00 -20.38 9.90
N ARG A 227 -3.33 -19.29 9.17
CA ARG A 227 -2.49 -18.07 9.09
C ARG A 227 -2.18 -17.49 10.47
N ILE A 228 -3.16 -17.42 11.37
CA ILE A 228 -2.97 -16.93 12.73
C ILE A 228 -2.13 -17.91 13.57
N ARG A 229 -2.38 -19.23 13.42
CA ARG A 229 -1.61 -20.27 14.12
C ARG A 229 -0.16 -20.28 13.68
N VAL A 230 0.09 -20.17 12.39
CA VAL A 230 1.42 -20.07 11.77
C VAL A 230 2.16 -18.81 12.20
N PHE A 231 1.46 -17.71 12.33
CA PHE A 231 2.05 -16.47 12.87
C PHE A 231 2.57 -16.65 14.30
N LEU A 232 1.79 -17.35 15.15
CA LEU A 232 2.20 -17.63 16.54
C LEU A 232 3.30 -18.70 16.63
N ASP A 233 3.26 -19.69 15.73
CA ASP A 233 4.22 -20.79 15.69
C ASP A 233 4.43 -21.25 14.23
N PRO A 234 5.41 -20.68 13.51
CA PRO A 234 5.69 -21.02 12.10
C PRO A 234 6.06 -22.51 11.88
N THR A 235 6.49 -23.21 12.93
CA THR A 235 6.88 -24.63 12.80
C THR A 235 5.70 -25.57 12.58
N ARG A 236 4.48 -25.10 12.77
CA ARG A 236 3.25 -25.89 12.54
C ARG A 236 2.94 -26.16 11.09
N ASP A 237 3.48 -25.35 10.18
CA ASP A 237 3.24 -25.48 8.74
C ASP A 237 4.56 -25.42 7.96
N LEU A 238 5.32 -26.52 8.03
CA LEU A 238 6.61 -26.68 7.34
C LEU A 238 6.46 -27.01 5.84
N ARG A 239 5.26 -26.93 5.26
CA ARG A 239 5.01 -27.16 3.83
C ARG A 239 4.29 -25.99 3.14
N GLY A 240 3.86 -24.98 3.90
CA GLY A 240 3.10 -23.85 3.40
C GLY A 240 3.65 -22.50 3.88
N GLU A 241 2.76 -21.63 4.37
CA GLU A 241 3.11 -20.25 4.75
C GLU A 241 4.16 -20.16 5.87
N GLY A 242 4.17 -21.13 6.82
CA GLY A 242 5.17 -21.16 7.89
C GLY A 242 6.59 -21.37 7.39
N LEU A 243 6.77 -22.27 6.42
CA LEU A 243 8.06 -22.46 5.76
C LEU A 243 8.53 -21.19 5.06
N ASN A 244 7.63 -20.49 4.38
CA ASN A 244 7.97 -19.24 3.67
C ASN A 244 8.49 -18.17 4.63
N VAL A 245 7.87 -18.01 5.81
CA VAL A 245 8.32 -17.09 6.85
C VAL A 245 9.69 -17.49 7.41
N LEU A 246 9.90 -18.77 7.68
CA LEU A 246 11.19 -19.26 8.16
C LEU A 246 12.30 -19.05 7.13
N HIS A 247 12.03 -19.35 5.87
CA HIS A 247 12.95 -19.09 4.76
C HIS A 247 13.24 -17.59 4.60
N ALA A 248 12.22 -16.72 4.66
CA ALA A 248 12.42 -15.28 4.59
C ALA A 248 13.35 -14.77 5.70
N LYS A 249 13.14 -15.24 6.95
CA LYS A 249 14.05 -14.91 8.07
C LYS A 249 15.47 -15.40 7.85
N GLN A 250 15.67 -16.62 7.32
CA GLN A 250 16.98 -17.16 7.01
C GLN A 250 17.67 -16.34 5.92
N VAL A 251 16.93 -15.97 4.87
CA VAL A 251 17.41 -15.12 3.78
C VAL A 251 17.86 -13.75 4.32
N ILE A 252 17.02 -13.06 5.09
CA ILE A 252 17.37 -11.77 5.72
C ILE A 252 18.62 -11.93 6.60
N GLY A 253 18.64 -12.95 7.46
CA GLY A 253 19.76 -13.20 8.38
C GLY A 253 21.07 -13.51 7.65
N SER A 254 21.00 -14.16 6.48
CA SER A 254 22.16 -14.51 5.66
C SER A 254 22.90 -13.29 5.08
N GLY A 255 22.22 -12.13 4.98
CA GLY A 255 22.81 -10.88 4.51
C GLY A 255 23.75 -10.21 5.51
N GLY A 256 23.66 -10.51 6.80
CA GLY A 256 24.51 -9.90 7.82
C GLY A 256 24.38 -8.37 7.87
N LEU A 257 25.49 -7.68 8.17
CA LEU A 257 25.49 -6.21 8.28
C LEU A 257 25.49 -5.51 6.91
N TRP A 258 26.28 -5.97 5.95
CA TRP A 258 26.57 -5.28 4.70
C TRP A 258 25.90 -5.91 3.47
N GLY A 259 25.30 -7.10 3.64
CA GLY A 259 24.71 -7.85 2.54
C GLY A 259 25.71 -8.68 1.74
N LYS A 260 25.19 -9.56 0.89
CA LYS A 260 25.99 -10.37 -0.03
C LYS A 260 26.24 -9.69 -1.38
N GLY A 261 25.52 -8.60 -1.66
CA GLY A 261 25.48 -7.95 -2.96
C GLY A 261 24.29 -8.38 -3.82
N TYR A 262 24.03 -7.61 -4.87
CA TYR A 262 23.06 -7.94 -5.92
C TYR A 262 23.79 -8.64 -7.08
N PHE A 263 23.07 -9.50 -7.81
CA PHE A 263 23.55 -10.24 -8.97
C PHE A 263 24.67 -11.25 -8.67
N VAL A 264 24.93 -11.55 -7.40
CA VAL A 264 26.03 -12.41 -6.96
C VAL A 264 25.57 -13.86 -6.84
N LYS A 265 26.41 -14.80 -7.30
CA LYS A 265 26.17 -16.23 -7.18
C LYS A 265 26.12 -16.69 -5.72
N GLY A 266 25.19 -17.62 -5.41
CA GLY A 266 25.11 -18.25 -4.08
C GLY A 266 24.19 -17.53 -3.10
N THR A 267 23.38 -16.58 -3.56
CA THR A 267 22.30 -16.02 -2.74
C THR A 267 21.13 -17.00 -2.65
N LEU A 268 20.52 -17.11 -1.47
CA LEU A 268 19.39 -18.01 -1.22
C LEU A 268 18.17 -17.62 -2.09
N ILE A 269 18.05 -16.35 -2.39
CA ILE A 269 16.96 -15.81 -3.17
C ILE A 269 16.97 -16.31 -4.61
N GLN A 270 18.14 -16.42 -5.24
CA GLN A 270 18.29 -16.90 -6.62
C GLN A 270 18.04 -18.43 -6.74
N THR A 271 18.14 -19.17 -5.65
CA THR A 271 17.81 -20.61 -5.64
C THR A 271 16.32 -20.91 -5.59
N GLY A 272 15.44 -19.88 -5.58
CA GLY A 272 14.00 -20.06 -5.44
C GLY A 272 13.58 -20.51 -4.04
N TYR A 273 14.43 -20.28 -3.03
CA TYR A 273 14.24 -20.74 -1.66
C TYR A 273 12.98 -20.14 -1.00
N VAL A 274 12.56 -18.95 -1.43
CA VAL A 274 11.31 -18.30 -1.01
C VAL A 274 10.39 -18.19 -2.22
N PRO A 275 9.20 -18.80 -2.24
CA PRO A 275 8.25 -18.62 -3.33
C PRO A 275 7.66 -17.19 -3.31
N VAL A 276 7.27 -16.67 -4.48
CA VAL A 276 6.61 -15.34 -4.66
C VAL A 276 7.44 -14.17 -4.08
N TRP A 277 8.77 -14.33 -4.00
CA TRP A 277 9.68 -13.35 -3.41
C TRP A 277 9.77 -12.03 -4.20
N HIS A 278 9.45 -12.02 -5.48
CA HIS A 278 9.41 -10.82 -6.31
C HIS A 278 8.27 -9.84 -6.00
N SER A 279 7.24 -10.29 -5.27
CA SER A 279 6.13 -9.44 -4.82
C SER A 279 6.08 -9.31 -3.30
N ASP A 280 5.65 -10.36 -2.61
CA ASP A 280 5.29 -10.28 -1.20
C ASP A 280 6.50 -10.36 -0.26
N PHE A 281 7.53 -11.13 -0.63
CA PHE A 281 8.73 -11.30 0.18
C PHE A 281 9.96 -10.54 -0.36
N ILE A 282 9.74 -9.47 -1.13
CA ILE A 282 10.83 -8.71 -1.77
C ILE A 282 11.81 -8.11 -0.74
N PHE A 283 11.33 -7.75 0.46
CA PHE A 283 12.16 -7.24 1.54
C PHE A 283 13.19 -8.28 2.02
N ALA A 284 12.88 -9.58 1.92
CA ALA A 284 13.85 -10.63 2.24
C ALA A 284 15.07 -10.57 1.29
N GLY A 285 14.81 -10.32 -0.01
CA GLY A 285 15.88 -10.13 -0.98
C GLY A 285 16.73 -8.88 -0.76
N ILE A 286 16.08 -7.83 -0.34
CA ILE A 286 16.78 -6.60 0.03
C ILE A 286 17.68 -6.85 1.26
N GLY A 287 17.15 -7.59 2.26
CA GLY A 287 17.90 -7.97 3.44
C GLY A 287 19.11 -8.86 3.14
N GLU A 288 19.00 -9.82 2.23
CA GLU A 288 20.14 -10.63 1.79
C GLU A 288 21.15 -9.82 0.98
N GLY A 289 20.67 -9.03 0.02
CA GLY A 289 21.53 -8.30 -0.91
C GLY A 289 22.25 -7.11 -0.29
N LEU A 290 21.58 -6.31 0.55
CA LEU A 290 22.10 -5.08 1.13
C LEU A 290 22.34 -5.16 2.64
N GLY A 291 21.99 -6.27 3.27
CA GLY A 291 22.17 -6.49 4.69
C GLY A 291 21.33 -5.57 5.59
N PHE A 292 21.72 -5.52 6.86
CA PHE A 292 21.05 -4.70 7.85
C PHE A 292 21.12 -3.19 7.50
N VAL A 293 22.28 -2.70 7.08
CA VAL A 293 22.49 -1.28 6.77
C VAL A 293 21.60 -0.82 5.62
N GLY A 294 21.53 -1.59 4.53
CA GLY A 294 20.66 -1.27 3.39
C GLY A 294 19.17 -1.35 3.74
N SER A 295 18.78 -2.33 4.54
CA SER A 295 17.40 -2.47 5.04
C SER A 295 16.96 -1.28 5.89
N VAL A 296 17.82 -0.83 6.82
CA VAL A 296 17.57 0.36 7.65
C VAL A 296 17.53 1.62 6.80
N ALA A 297 18.45 1.78 5.84
CA ALA A 297 18.44 2.92 4.93
C ALA A 297 17.14 3.01 4.14
N LEU A 298 16.63 1.90 3.65
CA LEU A 298 15.33 1.84 2.96
C LEU A 298 14.17 2.29 3.88
N ILE A 299 14.13 1.77 5.10
CA ILE A 299 13.10 2.16 6.09
C ILE A 299 13.18 3.66 6.38
N LEU A 300 14.39 4.23 6.50
CA LEU A 300 14.58 5.66 6.69
C LEU A 300 14.09 6.50 5.51
N VAL A 301 14.26 6.03 4.27
CA VAL A 301 13.71 6.72 3.08
C VAL A 301 12.18 6.75 3.14
N PHE A 302 11.52 5.64 3.47
CA PHE A 302 10.06 5.62 3.68
C PHE A 302 9.64 6.54 4.81
N PHE A 303 10.34 6.51 5.94
CA PHE A 303 10.06 7.39 7.07
C PHE A 303 10.15 8.87 6.69
N LEU A 304 11.20 9.28 5.94
CA LEU A 304 11.36 10.64 5.45
C LEU A 304 10.23 11.05 4.52
N LEU A 305 9.81 10.16 3.61
CA LEU A 305 8.67 10.38 2.70
C LEU A 305 7.38 10.62 3.49
N PHE A 306 7.04 9.72 4.41
CA PHE A 306 5.82 9.81 5.21
C PHE A 306 5.82 11.03 6.14
N PHE A 307 6.96 11.33 6.75
CA PHE A 307 7.12 12.51 7.58
C PHE A 307 6.92 13.80 6.78
N HIS A 308 7.47 13.87 5.57
CA HIS A 308 7.26 14.98 4.66
C HIS A 308 5.79 15.13 4.26
N TRP A 309 5.11 14.02 3.96
CA TRP A 309 3.67 14.02 3.64
C TRP A 309 2.80 14.45 4.82
N LEU A 310 3.10 14.03 6.05
CA LEU A 310 2.40 14.52 7.24
C LEU A 310 2.59 16.03 7.43
N ARG A 311 3.78 16.58 7.13
CA ARG A 311 3.99 18.04 7.10
C ARG A 311 3.15 18.72 6.01
N THR A 312 2.99 18.08 4.87
CA THR A 312 2.08 18.55 3.81
C THR A 312 0.63 18.56 4.28
N ALA A 313 0.18 17.52 4.98
CA ALA A 313 -1.15 17.46 5.57
C ALA A 313 -1.42 18.64 6.54
N LEU A 314 -0.43 18.99 7.38
CA LEU A 314 -0.54 20.13 8.30
C LEU A 314 -0.63 21.49 7.59
N ARG A 315 -0.12 21.59 6.35
CA ARG A 315 -0.12 22.80 5.52
C ARG A 315 -1.25 22.82 4.50
N ALA A 316 -2.06 21.76 4.43
CA ALA A 316 -3.17 21.67 3.49
C ALA A 316 -4.14 22.85 3.64
N ARG A 317 -4.67 23.31 2.50
CA ARG A 317 -5.59 24.47 2.42
C ARG A 317 -6.87 24.26 3.22
N ASP A 318 -7.38 23.02 3.25
CA ASP A 318 -8.65 22.66 3.85
C ASP A 318 -8.59 21.26 4.52
N THR A 319 -9.66 20.91 5.24
CA THR A 319 -9.78 19.64 5.93
C THR A 319 -9.82 18.45 4.95
N PHE A 320 -10.42 18.62 3.77
CA PHE A 320 -10.51 17.57 2.76
C PHE A 320 -9.11 17.19 2.26
N GLY A 321 -8.29 18.17 1.84
CA GLY A 321 -6.91 17.91 1.42
C GLY A 321 -6.07 17.28 2.53
N ARG A 322 -6.23 17.77 3.79
CA ARG A 322 -5.55 17.17 4.96
C ARG A 322 -5.89 15.71 5.13
N CYS A 323 -7.18 15.34 5.10
CA CYS A 323 -7.65 13.98 5.26
C CYS A 323 -7.14 13.07 4.14
N MET A 324 -7.13 13.54 2.88
CA MET A 324 -6.60 12.76 1.76
C MET A 324 -5.11 12.46 1.93
N VAL A 325 -4.29 13.45 2.29
CA VAL A 325 -2.85 13.23 2.49
C VAL A 325 -2.60 12.26 3.64
N VAL A 326 -3.31 12.41 4.77
CA VAL A 326 -3.20 11.46 5.89
C VAL A 326 -3.64 10.07 5.47
N GLY A 327 -4.74 9.94 4.72
CA GLY A 327 -5.22 8.66 4.21
C GLY A 327 -4.19 7.98 3.30
N CYS A 328 -3.61 8.70 2.33
CA CYS A 328 -2.57 8.19 1.43
C CYS A 328 -1.31 7.78 2.21
N THR A 329 -0.85 8.62 3.14
CA THR A 329 0.31 8.31 3.99
C THR A 329 0.08 7.06 4.81
N THR A 330 -1.09 6.95 5.45
CA THR A 330 -1.44 5.80 6.28
C THR A 330 -1.56 4.52 5.46
N MET A 331 -2.15 4.58 4.26
CA MET A 331 -2.25 3.42 3.37
C MET A 331 -0.87 2.86 3.03
N LEU A 332 0.06 3.72 2.56
CA LEU A 332 1.40 3.26 2.20
C LEU A 332 2.23 2.86 3.42
N ALA A 333 2.08 3.56 4.55
CA ALA A 333 2.75 3.19 5.79
C ALA A 333 2.29 1.81 6.31
N ALA A 334 0.98 1.52 6.23
CA ALA A 334 0.44 0.21 6.57
C ALA A 334 1.01 -0.89 5.66
N HIS A 335 1.08 -0.67 4.34
CA HIS A 335 1.68 -1.62 3.40
C HIS A 335 3.16 -1.88 3.73
N VAL A 336 3.96 -0.83 4.00
CA VAL A 336 5.37 -0.97 4.38
C VAL A 336 5.50 -1.78 5.67
N PHE A 337 4.68 -1.45 6.68
CA PHE A 337 4.69 -2.13 7.97
C PHE A 337 4.30 -3.61 7.85
N GLU A 338 3.23 -3.92 7.10
CA GLU A 338 2.77 -5.29 6.89
C GLU A 338 3.79 -6.11 6.09
N ASN A 339 4.33 -5.58 4.97
CA ASN A 339 5.30 -6.29 4.14
C ASN A 339 6.60 -6.60 4.90
N ILE A 340 7.20 -5.60 5.51
CA ILE A 340 8.43 -5.78 6.30
C ILE A 340 8.15 -6.68 7.52
N GLY A 341 7.04 -6.43 8.21
CA GLY A 341 6.64 -7.20 9.38
C GLY A 341 6.43 -8.69 9.08
N MET A 342 5.79 -9.04 7.95
CA MET A 342 5.61 -10.44 7.60
C MET A 342 6.92 -11.11 7.15
N CYS A 343 7.80 -10.42 6.42
CA CYS A 343 9.12 -10.94 6.07
C CYS A 343 9.97 -11.24 7.32
N MET A 344 9.84 -10.41 8.35
CA MET A 344 10.52 -10.61 9.64
C MET A 344 9.77 -11.57 10.58
N GLY A 345 8.55 -12.02 10.22
CA GLY A 345 7.68 -12.85 11.06
C GLY A 345 7.13 -12.12 12.28
N ALA A 346 7.05 -10.79 12.23
CA ALA A 346 6.42 -9.94 13.24
C ALA A 346 4.93 -9.67 12.95
N MET A 347 4.46 -10.06 11.75
CA MET A 347 3.07 -9.98 11.29
C MET A 347 2.66 -11.28 10.59
N PRO A 348 1.38 -11.65 10.58
CA PRO A 348 0.91 -12.79 9.78
C PRO A 348 1.14 -12.54 8.28
N VAL A 349 1.22 -13.61 7.50
CA VAL A 349 1.38 -13.51 6.04
C VAL A 349 0.08 -12.98 5.44
N THR A 350 0.12 -11.77 4.89
CA THR A 350 -1.03 -11.06 4.30
C THR A 350 -0.97 -10.98 2.79
N GLY A 351 0.21 -11.16 2.18
CA GLY A 351 0.40 -11.04 0.73
C GLY A 351 0.35 -9.59 0.23
N ILE A 352 0.66 -8.61 1.08
CA ILE A 352 0.69 -7.21 0.68
C ILE A 352 2.07 -6.84 0.15
N PRO A 353 2.18 -6.33 -1.09
CA PRO A 353 3.44 -5.94 -1.68
C PRO A 353 3.98 -4.63 -1.10
N LEU A 354 5.32 -4.48 -1.11
CA LEU A 354 6.02 -3.27 -0.66
C LEU A 354 5.83 -2.13 -1.69
N PRO A 355 5.27 -0.96 -1.30
CA PRO A 355 4.99 0.14 -2.21
C PRO A 355 6.23 0.60 -2.99
N PHE A 356 6.07 0.94 -4.27
CA PHE A 356 7.09 1.40 -5.21
C PHE A 356 8.17 0.36 -5.58
N ILE A 357 8.37 -0.69 -4.78
CA ILE A 357 9.48 -1.64 -4.89
C ILE A 357 9.03 -2.99 -5.45
N SER A 358 8.00 -3.60 -4.86
CA SER A 358 7.51 -4.90 -5.27
C SER A 358 7.01 -4.92 -6.71
N TYR A 359 7.19 -6.06 -7.37
CA TYR A 359 6.53 -6.32 -8.64
C TYR A 359 5.01 -6.42 -8.43
N GLY A 360 4.26 -5.58 -9.16
CA GLY A 360 2.79 -5.62 -9.09
C GLY A 360 2.14 -4.39 -9.74
N GLY A 361 1.26 -4.60 -10.74
CA GLY A 361 0.65 -3.50 -11.49
C GLY A 361 -0.35 -2.69 -10.66
N SER A 362 -1.28 -3.35 -9.97
CA SER A 362 -2.34 -2.68 -9.22
C SER A 362 -1.81 -1.93 -8.00
N ASN A 363 -0.85 -2.53 -7.27
CA ASN A 363 -0.20 -1.86 -6.13
C ASN A 363 0.64 -0.66 -6.58
N MET A 364 1.38 -0.77 -7.70
CA MET A 364 2.13 0.34 -8.27
C MET A 364 1.19 1.47 -8.69
N LEU A 365 0.08 1.15 -9.34
CA LEU A 365 -0.94 2.13 -9.73
C LEU A 365 -1.54 2.84 -8.52
N ALA A 366 -1.94 2.12 -7.49
CA ALA A 366 -2.48 2.69 -6.27
C ALA A 366 -1.46 3.56 -5.53
N SER A 367 -0.22 3.09 -5.41
CA SER A 367 0.86 3.82 -4.74
C SER A 367 1.20 5.13 -5.46
N ILE A 368 1.37 5.09 -6.78
CA ILE A 368 1.68 6.28 -7.58
C ILE A 368 0.46 7.22 -7.68
N ALA A 369 -0.78 6.70 -7.66
CA ALA A 369 -1.98 7.53 -7.55
C ALA A 369 -2.02 8.33 -6.23
N CYS A 370 -1.63 7.71 -5.12
CA CYS A 370 -1.47 8.42 -3.84
C CYS A 370 -0.44 9.57 -3.94
N VAL A 371 0.69 9.32 -4.62
CA VAL A 371 1.67 10.39 -4.91
C VAL A 371 1.01 11.54 -5.67
N GLY A 372 0.25 11.26 -6.73
CA GLY A 372 -0.47 12.27 -7.50
C GLY A 372 -1.42 13.11 -6.65
N ILE A 373 -2.19 12.46 -5.75
CA ILE A 373 -3.09 13.14 -4.81
C ILE A 373 -2.30 14.06 -3.87
N VAL A 374 -1.22 13.56 -3.27
CA VAL A 374 -0.39 14.34 -2.33
C VAL A 374 0.24 15.54 -3.04
N LEU A 375 0.78 15.37 -4.25
CA LEU A 375 1.33 16.45 -5.07
C LEU A 375 0.28 17.52 -5.39
N SER A 376 -0.97 17.11 -5.70
CA SER A 376 -2.07 18.04 -5.93
C SER A 376 -2.38 18.90 -4.70
N VAL A 377 -2.40 18.29 -3.51
CA VAL A 377 -2.62 19.01 -2.25
C VAL A 377 -1.43 19.92 -1.93
N TYR A 378 -0.20 19.44 -2.08
CA TYR A 378 1.02 20.22 -1.84
C TYR A 378 1.08 21.48 -2.73
N ALA A 379 0.82 21.32 -4.02
CA ALA A 379 0.86 22.41 -4.99
C ALA A 379 -0.11 23.57 -4.67
N ARG A 380 -1.13 23.30 -3.83
CA ARG A 380 -2.17 24.25 -3.44
C ARG A 380 -2.17 24.55 -1.93
N ALA A 381 -1.16 24.05 -1.22
CA ALA A 381 -0.98 24.36 0.19
C ALA A 381 -0.78 25.88 0.37
N THR A 382 -1.39 26.46 1.38
CA THR A 382 -1.18 27.86 1.74
C THR A 382 0.25 28.03 2.22
N GLY A 383 1.04 28.86 1.51
CA GLY A 383 2.38 29.24 1.96
C GLY A 383 2.32 29.73 3.39
N ARG A 384 3.35 29.42 4.18
CA ARG A 384 3.55 29.69 5.61
C ARG A 384 2.63 30.82 6.11
N ARG A 385 1.58 30.49 6.84
CA ARG A 385 1.18 31.38 7.93
C ARG A 385 2.32 31.32 8.94
N GLN A 386 3.07 32.42 9.04
CA GLN A 386 4.02 32.62 10.11
C GLN A 386 3.31 32.29 11.43
N LEU A 387 3.87 31.33 12.17
CA LEU A 387 3.60 31.11 13.58
C LEU A 387 4.22 32.29 14.34
#